data_dcb15cbf3426df7932f34398827f9f2a
#
_entry.id   dcb15cbf3426df7932f34398827f9f2a
#
_cell.length_a   1.000
_cell.length_b   1.000
_cell.length_c   1.000
_cell.angle_alpha   90.00
_cell.angle_beta   90.00
_cell.angle_gamma   90.00
#
_symmetry.space_group_name_H-M   'P 1'
#
loop_
_entity.id
_entity.type
_entity.pdbx_description
1 polymer ?
#
loop_
_entity_poly.entity_id
_entity_poly.type
_entity_poly.pdbx_seq_one_letter_code
_entity_poly.pdbx_strand_id
1 'polypeptide(L)'
;TPKPSSAASDVYKRQLIKRYKETRRNHPLALQGRVDKAIEAEREELAFIKKRADYILDTSHMLVRDLKQEIDKIFLGKDEYENFFVTILSFGFKYGIPEDSDLVFDVRFLPNPYYIPDLKPQTGNDRAVYDYVMSSPQAVTFEKQLFEMVEFLIPNYILEGKNQLVISIGCTGGKHRSVTIVNALAKHMKQLPYSIKVEHRDIEKDRKQGK
;
A
#
# COMPACT_ATOMS: atom_id res chain seq x y z
N THR A 1 21.84 0.44 19.23
CA THR A 1 20.94 0.39 20.41
C THR A 1 20.16 -0.90 20.35
N PRO A 2 20.04 -1.68 21.44
CA PRO A 2 19.21 -2.88 21.44
C PRO A 2 17.76 -2.49 21.10
N LYS A 3 17.08 -3.32 20.30
CA LYS A 3 15.65 -3.15 20.02
C LYS A 3 14.87 -3.31 21.32
N PRO A 4 13.78 -2.52 21.53
CA PRO A 4 12.93 -2.68 22.69
C PRO A 4 12.29 -4.07 22.71
N SER A 5 12.23 -4.69 23.88
CA SER A 5 11.71 -6.05 24.06
C SER A 5 10.21 -6.07 24.43
N SER A 6 9.67 -4.97 24.93
CA SER A 6 8.28 -4.89 25.36
C SER A 6 7.69 -3.48 25.25
N ALA A 7 6.39 -3.41 24.97
CA ALA A 7 5.58 -2.19 25.02
C ALA A 7 4.24 -2.48 25.71
N ALA A 8 3.73 -1.53 26.47
CA ALA A 8 2.42 -1.61 27.12
C ALA A 8 1.51 -0.49 26.64
N SER A 9 0.24 -0.80 26.36
CA SER A 9 -0.79 0.16 26.05
C SER A 9 -1.53 0.59 27.31
N ASP A 10 -1.74 1.90 27.49
CA ASP A 10 -2.54 2.45 28.59
C ASP A 10 -3.78 3.20 28.03
N VAL A 11 -4.91 3.05 28.72
CA VAL A 11 -6.18 3.69 28.34
C VAL A 11 -6.83 4.23 29.61
N TYR A 12 -7.40 5.44 29.56
CA TYR A 12 -8.08 5.99 30.71
C TYR A 12 -9.26 5.14 31.17
N LYS A 13 -9.39 4.92 32.50
CA LYS A 13 -10.46 4.15 33.15
C LYS A 13 -11.85 4.49 32.60
N ARG A 14 -12.12 5.78 32.38
CA ARG A 14 -13.39 6.30 31.86
C ARG A 14 -13.73 5.75 30.46
N GLN A 15 -12.73 5.65 29.59
CA GLN A 15 -12.91 5.10 28.24
C GLN A 15 -13.16 3.59 28.25
N LEU A 16 -12.47 2.86 29.12
CA LEU A 16 -12.72 1.41 29.28
C LEU A 16 -14.14 1.17 29.74
N ILE A 17 -14.62 1.88 30.78
CA ILE A 17 -16.01 1.78 31.27
C ILE A 17 -17.00 2.08 30.13
N LYS A 18 -16.75 3.13 29.33
CA LYS A 18 -17.60 3.48 28.19
C LYS A 18 -17.63 2.37 27.15
N ARG A 19 -16.49 1.81 26.76
CA ARG A 19 -16.39 0.70 25.79
C ARG A 19 -17.12 -0.55 26.26
N TYR A 20 -16.98 -0.95 27.53
CA TYR A 20 -17.72 -2.09 28.08
C TYR A 20 -19.25 -1.87 28.04
N LYS A 21 -19.72 -0.65 28.33
CA LYS A 21 -21.15 -0.31 28.24
C LYS A 21 -21.65 -0.34 26.79
N GLU A 22 -20.92 0.23 25.85
CA GLU A 22 -21.29 0.31 24.43
C GLU A 22 -21.33 -1.06 23.77
N THR A 23 -20.35 -1.91 24.06
CA THR A 23 -20.22 -3.25 23.49
C THR A 23 -21.09 -4.29 24.19
N ARG A 24 -21.73 -3.93 25.32
CA ARG A 24 -22.52 -4.86 26.16
C ARG A 24 -21.74 -6.12 26.58
N ARG A 25 -20.44 -6.03 26.71
CA ARG A 25 -19.55 -7.12 27.17
C ARG A 25 -19.34 -7.01 28.65
N ASN A 26 -19.26 -8.15 29.33
CA ASN A 26 -18.88 -8.18 30.72
C ASN A 26 -17.35 -8.13 30.83
N HIS A 27 -16.85 -7.40 31.83
CA HIS A 27 -15.43 -7.44 32.17
C HIS A 27 -15.10 -8.79 32.80
N PRO A 28 -13.99 -9.47 32.42
CA PRO A 28 -13.66 -10.79 32.95
C PRO A 28 -13.64 -10.86 34.49
N LEU A 29 -13.14 -9.82 35.15
CA LEU A 29 -13.09 -9.73 36.61
C LEU A 29 -14.37 -9.16 37.23
N ALA A 30 -15.41 -8.84 36.45
CA ALA A 30 -16.68 -8.27 36.93
C ALA A 30 -17.87 -9.21 36.77
N LEU A 31 -17.68 -10.52 36.83
CA LEU A 31 -18.74 -11.53 36.64
C LEU A 31 -19.96 -11.32 37.56
N GLN A 32 -19.76 -10.76 38.75
CA GLN A 32 -20.82 -10.44 39.73
C GLN A 32 -20.65 -9.04 40.34
N GLY A 33 -19.82 -8.18 39.78
CA GLY A 33 -19.45 -6.91 40.37
C GLY A 33 -19.54 -5.71 39.40
N ARG A 34 -19.14 -4.55 39.89
CA ARG A 34 -19.10 -3.30 39.12
C ARG A 34 -17.86 -3.26 38.22
N VAL A 35 -18.05 -2.88 36.97
CA VAL A 35 -16.98 -2.76 35.95
C VAL A 35 -15.85 -1.83 36.40
N ASP A 36 -16.16 -0.74 37.13
CA ASP A 36 -15.15 0.21 37.62
C ASP A 36 -14.18 -0.39 38.61
N LYS A 37 -14.67 -1.31 39.48
CA LYS A 37 -13.85 -2.04 40.46
C LYS A 37 -13.02 -3.13 39.80
N ALA A 38 -13.59 -3.82 38.82
CA ALA A 38 -12.87 -4.81 38.05
C ALA A 38 -11.69 -4.24 37.27
N ILE A 39 -11.88 -3.03 36.67
CA ILE A 39 -10.79 -2.30 35.98
C ILE A 39 -9.70 -1.85 36.97
N GLU A 40 -10.06 -1.45 38.20
CA GLU A 40 -9.07 -1.13 39.23
C GLU A 40 -8.22 -2.36 39.59
N ALA A 41 -8.87 -3.49 39.86
CA ALA A 41 -8.17 -4.74 40.15
C ALA A 41 -7.26 -5.20 39.02
N GLU A 42 -7.74 -5.15 37.77
CA GLU A 42 -6.91 -5.48 36.60
C GLU A 42 -5.68 -4.58 36.51
N ARG A 43 -5.82 -3.27 36.75
CA ARG A 43 -4.70 -2.33 36.75
C ARG A 43 -3.68 -2.63 37.85
N GLU A 44 -4.11 -3.04 39.01
CA GLU A 44 -3.21 -3.46 40.09
C GLU A 44 -2.45 -4.74 39.71
N GLU A 45 -3.13 -5.72 39.13
CA GLU A 45 -2.50 -6.94 38.62
C GLU A 45 -1.49 -6.67 37.51
N LEU A 46 -1.79 -5.71 36.61
CA LEU A 46 -0.92 -5.35 35.48
C LEU A 46 0.17 -4.33 35.87
N ALA A 47 0.18 -3.76 37.07
CA ALA A 47 1.13 -2.75 37.48
C ALA A 47 2.60 -3.21 37.38
N PHE A 48 2.87 -4.51 37.61
CA PHE A 48 4.21 -5.05 37.47
C PHE A 48 4.69 -5.05 36.00
N ILE A 49 3.79 -5.31 35.03
CA ILE A 49 4.09 -5.26 33.59
C ILE A 49 4.43 -3.82 33.21
N LYS A 50 3.63 -2.84 33.66
CA LYS A 50 3.86 -1.42 33.40
C LYS A 50 5.23 -0.95 33.92
N LYS A 51 5.68 -1.43 35.09
CA LYS A 51 7.00 -1.10 35.64
C LYS A 51 8.18 -1.71 34.86
N ARG A 52 7.94 -2.79 34.10
CA ARG A 52 8.97 -3.52 33.34
C ARG A 52 8.92 -3.22 31.84
N ALA A 53 7.91 -2.49 31.38
CA ALA A 53 7.77 -2.13 29.98
C ALA A 53 8.85 -1.13 29.57
N ASP A 54 9.51 -1.37 28.43
CA ASP A 54 10.47 -0.43 27.85
C ASP A 54 9.75 0.81 27.29
N TYR A 55 8.50 0.63 26.84
CA TYR A 55 7.65 1.72 26.32
C TYR A 55 6.23 1.59 26.84
N ILE A 56 5.62 2.74 27.16
CA ILE A 56 4.21 2.85 27.57
C ILE A 56 3.53 3.80 26.61
N LEU A 57 2.56 3.32 25.83
CA LEU A 57 1.78 4.09 24.88
C LEU A 57 0.40 4.42 25.47
N ASP A 58 0.11 5.69 25.66
CA ASP A 58 -1.25 6.14 26.02
C ASP A 58 -2.11 6.22 24.75
N THR A 59 -3.00 5.25 24.57
CA THR A 59 -3.86 5.15 23.39
C THR A 59 -5.21 5.88 23.56
N SER A 60 -5.38 6.66 24.63
CA SER A 60 -6.66 7.28 25.00
C SER A 60 -7.23 8.21 23.94
N HIS A 61 -6.36 8.91 23.22
CA HIS A 61 -6.73 9.90 22.18
C HIS A 61 -6.13 9.57 20.82
N MET A 62 -5.49 8.40 20.68
CA MET A 62 -4.89 7.99 19.42
C MET A 62 -5.92 7.36 18.48
N LEU A 63 -5.86 7.71 17.20
CA LEU A 63 -6.47 6.96 16.14
C LEU A 63 -5.66 5.68 15.90
N VAL A 64 -6.27 4.68 15.26
CA VAL A 64 -5.59 3.40 14.97
C VAL A 64 -4.32 3.64 14.12
N ARG A 65 -4.35 4.58 13.18
CA ARG A 65 -3.20 4.95 12.36
C ARG A 65 -2.05 5.54 13.19
N ASP A 66 -2.39 6.42 14.15
CA ASP A 66 -1.37 7.09 14.99
C ASP A 66 -0.69 6.06 15.90
N LEU A 67 -1.47 5.12 16.46
CA LEU A 67 -0.94 4.01 17.25
C LEU A 67 -0.01 3.13 16.43
N LYS A 68 -0.39 2.82 15.16
CA LYS A 68 0.45 2.06 14.26
C LYS A 68 1.78 2.77 14.01
N GLN A 69 1.75 4.07 13.69
CA GLN A 69 2.96 4.85 13.46
C GLN A 69 3.89 4.88 14.69
N GLU A 70 3.33 5.02 15.90
CA GLU A 70 4.14 4.98 17.13
C GLU A 70 4.76 3.60 17.37
N ILE A 71 4.02 2.54 17.12
CA ILE A 71 4.53 1.16 17.19
C ILE A 71 5.65 0.96 16.17
N ASP A 72 5.44 1.39 14.92
CA ASP A 72 6.43 1.27 13.85
C ASP A 72 7.72 2.04 14.17
N LYS A 73 7.63 3.26 14.71
CA LYS A 73 8.80 4.03 15.18
C LYS A 73 9.59 3.30 16.27
N ILE A 74 8.89 2.67 17.21
CA ILE A 74 9.50 1.97 18.36
C ILE A 74 10.23 0.68 17.91
N PHE A 75 9.58 -0.12 17.06
CA PHE A 75 10.03 -1.48 16.76
C PHE A 75 10.76 -1.62 15.43
N LEU A 76 10.44 -0.81 14.43
CA LEU A 76 11.02 -0.92 13.07
C LEU A 76 12.20 0.05 12.85
N GLY A 77 12.35 1.09 13.68
CA GLY A 77 13.39 2.11 13.50
C GLY A 77 13.06 3.11 12.38
N LYS A 78 14.09 3.79 11.86
CA LYS A 78 13.89 4.90 10.90
C LYS A 78 13.50 4.49 9.47
N ASP A 79 13.42 3.21 9.16
CA ASP A 79 13.10 2.71 7.82
C ASP A 79 11.57 2.56 7.65
N GLU A 80 10.84 3.68 7.78
CA GLU A 80 9.36 3.76 7.61
C GLU A 80 8.90 3.29 6.22
N TYR A 81 9.81 3.19 5.25
CA TYR A 81 9.51 2.92 3.85
C TYR A 81 9.63 1.45 3.44
N GLU A 82 10.36 0.62 4.18
CA GLU A 82 10.58 -0.80 3.82
C GLU A 82 9.29 -1.64 3.87
N ASN A 83 8.28 -1.20 4.62
CA ASN A 83 7.01 -1.90 4.80
C ASN A 83 5.89 -1.38 3.88
N PHE A 84 6.18 -0.45 2.98
CA PHE A 84 5.20 0.04 2.01
C PHE A 84 5.31 -0.74 0.71
N PHE A 85 4.21 -1.43 0.34
CA PHE A 85 4.15 -2.26 -0.86
C PHE A 85 3.49 -1.51 -2.01
N VAL A 86 4.19 -1.40 -3.14
CA VAL A 86 3.64 -0.83 -4.37
C VAL A 86 3.49 -1.92 -5.42
N THR A 87 2.27 -2.21 -5.83
CA THR A 87 1.99 -3.05 -6.98
C THR A 87 1.77 -2.18 -8.21
N ILE A 88 2.60 -2.37 -9.24
CA ILE A 88 2.47 -1.68 -10.52
C ILE A 88 1.92 -2.69 -11.53
N LEU A 89 0.69 -2.44 -12.02
CA LEU A 89 -0.05 -3.40 -12.81
C LEU A 89 -0.39 -2.86 -14.20
N SER A 90 -0.11 -3.66 -15.25
CA SER A 90 -0.60 -3.36 -16.60
C SER A 90 -1.88 -4.13 -16.91
N PHE A 91 -2.86 -3.46 -17.54
CA PHE A 91 -4.13 -4.07 -17.92
C PHE A 91 -4.66 -3.59 -19.27
N GLY A 92 -5.62 -4.34 -19.81
CA GLY A 92 -6.40 -3.96 -20.99
C GLY A 92 -7.80 -3.51 -20.62
N PHE A 93 -8.19 -2.29 -21.03
CA PHE A 93 -9.55 -1.79 -20.78
C PHE A 93 -10.65 -2.72 -21.30
N LYS A 94 -10.39 -3.48 -22.39
CA LYS A 94 -11.35 -4.48 -22.91
C LYS A 94 -11.64 -5.63 -21.93
N TYR A 95 -10.80 -5.80 -20.90
CA TYR A 95 -10.97 -6.84 -19.86
C TYR A 95 -11.41 -6.25 -18.50
N GLY A 96 -11.79 -4.98 -18.48
CA GLY A 96 -12.18 -4.26 -17.26
C GLY A 96 -11.00 -3.70 -16.45
N ILE A 97 -11.27 -2.65 -15.70
CA ILE A 97 -10.34 -2.05 -14.75
C ILE A 97 -10.18 -3.01 -13.56
N PRO A 98 -8.96 -3.22 -13.02
CA PRO A 98 -8.79 -4.00 -11.79
C PRO A 98 -9.53 -3.32 -10.63
N GLU A 99 -10.28 -4.10 -9.86
CA GLU A 99 -11.18 -3.58 -8.80
C GLU A 99 -10.42 -3.03 -7.59
N ASP A 100 -9.19 -3.50 -7.37
CA ASP A 100 -8.32 -3.13 -6.27
C ASP A 100 -7.38 -1.95 -6.59
N SER A 101 -7.57 -1.28 -7.75
CA SER A 101 -6.70 -0.16 -8.16
C SER A 101 -6.95 1.08 -7.33
N ASP A 102 -5.90 1.64 -6.74
CA ASP A 102 -5.93 2.97 -6.10
C ASP A 102 -5.74 4.10 -7.12
N LEU A 103 -4.82 3.91 -8.09
CA LEU A 103 -4.56 4.86 -9.17
C LEU A 103 -4.71 4.15 -10.51
N VAL A 104 -5.41 4.79 -11.45
CA VAL A 104 -5.62 4.25 -12.80
C VAL A 104 -5.20 5.28 -13.83
N PHE A 105 -4.26 4.90 -14.71
CA PHE A 105 -3.79 5.74 -15.80
C PHE A 105 -4.13 5.12 -17.15
N ASP A 106 -4.71 5.92 -18.05
CA ASP A 106 -5.02 5.53 -19.42
C ASP A 106 -3.92 6.01 -20.37
N VAL A 107 -3.23 5.05 -21.01
CA VAL A 107 -2.15 5.33 -21.96
C VAL A 107 -2.54 5.02 -23.42
N ARG A 108 -3.84 5.01 -23.74
CA ARG A 108 -4.32 4.74 -25.11
C ARG A 108 -3.98 5.84 -26.11
N PHE A 109 -3.64 7.03 -25.66
CA PHE A 109 -3.20 8.15 -26.49
C PHE A 109 -1.78 7.98 -27.05
N LEU A 110 -0.98 7.05 -26.49
CA LEU A 110 0.37 6.76 -26.98
C LEU A 110 0.36 6.00 -28.32
N PRO A 111 1.46 6.05 -29.11
CA PRO A 111 1.59 5.31 -30.36
C PRO A 111 1.24 3.84 -30.20
N ASN A 112 0.45 3.28 -31.11
CA ASN A 112 -0.09 1.94 -30.96
C ASN A 112 0.69 0.91 -31.82
N PRO A 113 1.54 0.06 -31.22
CA PRO A 113 2.32 -0.95 -31.93
C PRO A 113 1.47 -2.00 -32.69
N TYR A 114 0.19 -2.11 -32.35
CA TYR A 114 -0.72 -3.07 -33.01
C TYR A 114 -0.84 -2.84 -34.53
N TYR A 115 -0.66 -1.61 -35.01
CA TYR A 115 -0.75 -1.25 -36.41
C TYR A 115 0.56 -1.46 -37.19
N ILE A 116 1.63 -1.85 -36.51
CA ILE A 116 2.92 -2.15 -37.14
C ILE A 116 3.07 -3.66 -37.22
N PRO A 117 3.10 -4.28 -38.41
CA PRO A 117 3.13 -5.75 -38.58
C PRO A 117 4.18 -6.44 -37.73
N ASP A 118 5.41 -5.92 -37.70
CA ASP A 118 6.55 -6.50 -36.99
C ASP A 118 6.43 -6.36 -35.44
N LEU A 119 5.71 -5.35 -34.96
CA LEU A 119 5.54 -5.10 -33.53
C LEU A 119 4.26 -5.73 -32.95
N LYS A 120 3.26 -5.99 -33.78
CA LYS A 120 1.98 -6.56 -33.38
C LYS A 120 2.10 -7.90 -32.58
N PRO A 121 2.96 -8.87 -32.98
CA PRO A 121 3.13 -10.11 -32.23
C PRO A 121 3.91 -9.93 -30.91
N GLN A 122 4.74 -8.91 -30.82
CA GLN A 122 5.59 -8.60 -29.67
C GLN A 122 4.79 -8.02 -28.51
N THR A 123 5.46 -7.69 -27.40
CA THR A 123 4.87 -7.13 -26.18
C THR A 123 5.63 -5.88 -25.73
N GLY A 124 5.15 -5.16 -24.74
CA GLY A 124 5.88 -4.03 -24.14
C GLY A 124 7.15 -4.42 -23.38
N ASN A 125 7.44 -5.72 -23.23
CA ASN A 125 8.73 -6.22 -22.72
C ASN A 125 9.82 -6.19 -23.80
N ASP A 126 9.44 -6.13 -25.07
CA ASP A 126 10.37 -6.19 -26.19
C ASP A 126 10.91 -4.79 -26.50
N ARG A 127 12.22 -4.70 -26.73
CA ARG A 127 12.91 -3.42 -26.93
C ARG A 127 12.34 -2.62 -28.10
N ALA A 128 12.01 -3.28 -29.22
CA ALA A 128 11.46 -2.60 -30.38
C ALA A 128 10.09 -1.95 -30.11
N VAL A 129 9.25 -2.60 -29.29
CA VAL A 129 7.96 -2.05 -28.86
C VAL A 129 8.18 -0.87 -27.90
N TYR A 130 9.10 -0.99 -26.95
CA TYR A 130 9.46 0.10 -26.06
C TYR A 130 9.91 1.35 -26.84
N ASP A 131 10.88 1.18 -27.74
CA ASP A 131 11.42 2.29 -28.53
C ASP A 131 10.34 2.96 -29.38
N TYR A 132 9.44 2.18 -29.98
CA TYR A 132 8.32 2.71 -30.74
C TYR A 132 7.33 3.50 -29.87
N VAL A 133 6.92 2.98 -28.74
CA VAL A 133 5.99 3.67 -27.82
C VAL A 133 6.61 4.95 -27.27
N MET A 134 7.90 4.89 -26.87
CA MET A 134 8.62 6.02 -26.30
C MET A 134 9.16 7.02 -27.34
N SER A 135 8.99 6.75 -28.64
CA SER A 135 9.43 7.69 -29.70
C SER A 135 8.61 8.99 -29.75
N SER A 136 7.42 9.02 -29.15
CA SER A 136 6.58 10.20 -29.15
C SER A 136 6.92 11.16 -28.01
N PRO A 137 6.93 12.49 -28.27
CA PRO A 137 7.13 13.48 -27.20
C PRO A 137 6.10 13.36 -26.06
N GLN A 138 4.87 12.94 -26.38
CA GLN A 138 3.81 12.73 -25.41
C GLN A 138 4.14 11.60 -24.42
N ALA A 139 4.80 10.52 -24.91
CA ALA A 139 5.21 9.41 -24.03
C ALA A 139 6.27 9.86 -23.03
N VAL A 140 7.28 10.61 -23.50
CA VAL A 140 8.35 11.15 -22.65
C VAL A 140 7.79 12.13 -21.62
N THR A 141 6.90 13.02 -22.04
CA THR A 141 6.25 13.98 -21.13
C THR A 141 5.40 13.26 -20.08
N PHE A 142 4.59 12.29 -20.51
CA PHE A 142 3.74 11.52 -19.62
C PHE A 142 4.57 10.71 -18.60
N GLU A 143 5.63 10.03 -19.06
CA GLU A 143 6.54 9.28 -18.19
C GLU A 143 7.09 10.15 -17.07
N LYS A 144 7.62 11.33 -17.42
CA LYS A 144 8.16 12.30 -16.47
C LYS A 144 7.10 12.73 -15.43
N GLN A 145 5.93 13.14 -15.90
CA GLN A 145 4.83 13.57 -15.02
C GLN A 145 4.32 12.44 -14.13
N LEU A 146 4.27 11.22 -14.66
CA LEU A 146 3.88 10.04 -13.88
C LEU A 146 4.87 9.76 -12.74
N PHE A 147 6.17 9.84 -13.00
CA PHE A 147 7.20 9.65 -11.99
C PHE A 147 7.11 10.71 -10.90
N GLU A 148 7.06 11.98 -11.27
CA GLU A 148 6.92 13.11 -10.34
C GLU A 148 5.64 12.98 -9.48
N MET A 149 4.53 12.58 -10.09
CA MET A 149 3.26 12.39 -9.37
C MET A 149 3.34 11.24 -8.37
N VAL A 150 3.89 10.09 -8.76
CA VAL A 150 4.00 8.91 -7.89
C VAL A 150 4.96 9.19 -6.72
N GLU A 151 6.10 9.83 -6.98
CA GLU A 151 7.04 10.26 -5.93
C GLU A 151 6.40 11.23 -4.93
N PHE A 152 5.55 12.13 -5.39
CA PHE A 152 4.80 13.04 -4.54
C PHE A 152 3.72 12.32 -3.72
N LEU A 153 2.96 11.39 -4.34
CA LEU A 153 1.80 10.76 -3.70
C LEU A 153 2.19 9.73 -2.63
N ILE A 154 3.24 8.93 -2.87
CA ILE A 154 3.57 7.83 -1.95
C ILE A 154 3.86 8.29 -0.52
N PRO A 155 4.72 9.29 -0.26
CA PRO A 155 4.94 9.78 1.10
C PRO A 155 3.65 10.28 1.77
N ASN A 156 2.77 10.93 1.01
CA ASN A 156 1.50 11.42 1.51
C ASN A 156 0.52 10.27 1.85
N TYR A 157 0.53 9.19 1.08
CA TYR A 157 -0.26 7.99 1.39
C TYR A 157 0.27 7.25 2.62
N ILE A 158 1.59 7.20 2.80
CA ILE A 158 2.22 6.65 4.01
C ILE A 158 1.81 7.47 5.24
N LEU A 159 1.87 8.80 5.16
CA LEU A 159 1.41 9.70 6.23
C LEU A 159 -0.08 9.53 6.55
N GLU A 160 -0.91 9.24 5.55
CA GLU A 160 -2.34 8.91 5.75
C GLU A 160 -2.55 7.53 6.41
N GLY A 161 -1.52 6.69 6.47
CA GLY A 161 -1.56 5.37 7.09
C GLY A 161 -1.82 4.21 6.13
N LYS A 162 -1.73 4.43 4.80
CA LYS A 162 -1.70 3.33 3.84
C LYS A 162 -0.43 2.50 4.03
N ASN A 163 -0.54 1.21 3.80
CA ASN A 163 0.58 0.27 3.80
C ASN A 163 0.80 -0.40 2.44
N GLN A 164 -0.12 -0.16 1.50
CA GLN A 164 -0.03 -0.66 0.13
C GLN A 164 -0.64 0.33 -0.86
N LEU A 165 -0.16 0.29 -2.10
CA LEU A 165 -0.65 1.09 -3.21
C LEU A 165 -0.69 0.25 -4.48
N VAL A 166 -1.82 0.25 -5.18
CA VAL A 166 -1.98 -0.42 -6.48
C VAL A 166 -2.09 0.64 -7.57
N ILE A 167 -1.06 0.72 -8.42
CA ILE A 167 -1.00 1.62 -9.57
C ILE A 167 -1.26 0.80 -10.84
N SER A 168 -2.38 1.07 -11.49
CA SER A 168 -2.82 0.35 -12.68
C SER A 168 -2.69 1.22 -13.92
N ILE A 169 -1.99 0.72 -14.94
CA ILE A 169 -1.78 1.42 -16.22
C ILE A 169 -2.47 0.62 -17.32
N GLY A 170 -3.42 1.25 -18.01
CA GLY A 170 -4.30 0.61 -18.98
C GLY A 170 -4.07 1.07 -20.42
N CYS A 171 -4.03 0.10 -21.34
CA CYS A 171 -4.21 0.36 -22.78
C CYS A 171 -5.37 -0.50 -23.32
N THR A 172 -5.61 -0.55 -24.62
CA THR A 172 -6.75 -1.29 -25.17
C THR A 172 -6.70 -2.78 -24.81
N GLY A 173 -5.60 -3.47 -25.10
CA GLY A 173 -5.43 -4.92 -24.90
C GLY A 173 -4.53 -5.33 -23.76
N GLY A 174 -3.83 -4.40 -23.10
CA GLY A 174 -2.93 -4.75 -21.98
C GLY A 174 -1.61 -5.40 -22.36
N LYS A 175 -1.20 -5.33 -23.65
CA LYS A 175 -0.05 -6.08 -24.19
C LYS A 175 1.17 -5.21 -24.53
N HIS A 176 0.97 -4.01 -25.05
CA HIS A 176 2.04 -3.16 -25.58
C HIS A 176 2.26 -1.91 -24.70
N ARG A 177 1.52 -0.82 -24.95
CA ARG A 177 1.69 0.50 -24.33
C ARG A 177 1.69 0.49 -22.80
N SER A 178 0.70 -0.18 -22.20
CA SER A 178 0.59 -0.29 -20.73
C SER A 178 1.77 -1.06 -20.12
N VAL A 179 2.20 -2.15 -20.77
CA VAL A 179 3.36 -2.94 -20.33
C VAL A 179 4.64 -2.11 -20.40
N THR A 180 4.83 -1.35 -21.51
CA THR A 180 5.98 -0.43 -21.69
C THR A 180 6.06 0.58 -20.53
N ILE A 181 4.97 1.27 -20.23
CA ILE A 181 4.95 2.30 -19.18
C ILE A 181 5.08 1.69 -17.77
N VAL A 182 4.46 0.53 -17.52
CA VAL A 182 4.64 -0.20 -16.24
C VAL A 182 6.11 -0.56 -16.02
N ASN A 183 6.79 -1.07 -17.04
CA ASN A 183 8.22 -1.41 -16.94
C ASN A 183 9.10 -0.17 -16.68
N ALA A 184 8.79 0.95 -17.33
CA ALA A 184 9.50 2.21 -17.13
C ALA A 184 9.31 2.73 -15.68
N LEU A 185 8.07 2.77 -15.19
CA LEU A 185 7.76 3.15 -13.82
C LEU A 185 8.42 2.22 -12.81
N ALA A 186 8.35 0.90 -13.02
CA ALA A 186 8.97 -0.07 -12.12
C ALA A 186 10.48 0.07 -12.05
N LYS A 187 11.14 0.35 -13.18
CA LYS A 187 12.59 0.62 -13.23
C LYS A 187 12.94 1.86 -12.43
N HIS A 188 12.15 2.92 -12.55
CA HIS A 188 12.33 4.15 -11.79
C HIS A 188 12.12 3.91 -10.29
N MET A 189 11.01 3.27 -9.91
CA MET A 189 10.64 3.00 -8.52
C MET A 189 11.60 2.09 -7.78
N LYS A 190 12.33 1.18 -8.47
CA LYS A 190 13.36 0.33 -7.85
C LYS A 190 14.54 1.11 -7.27
N GLN A 191 14.68 2.38 -7.58
CA GLN A 191 15.70 3.26 -6.99
C GLN A 191 15.24 3.87 -5.66
N LEU A 192 13.96 3.72 -5.31
CA LEU A 192 13.34 4.25 -4.11
C LEU A 192 13.21 3.14 -3.03
N PRO A 193 13.10 3.51 -1.74
CA PRO A 193 13.10 2.55 -0.63
C PRO A 193 11.75 1.86 -0.42
N TYR A 194 11.09 1.42 -1.49
CA TYR A 194 9.78 0.76 -1.43
C TYR A 194 9.84 -0.67 -1.94
N SER A 195 8.99 -1.55 -1.40
CA SER A 195 8.83 -2.90 -1.92
C SER A 195 7.96 -2.89 -3.19
N ILE A 196 8.56 -3.17 -4.37
CA ILE A 196 7.89 -3.08 -5.66
C ILE A 196 7.54 -4.47 -6.20
N LYS A 197 6.26 -4.67 -6.53
CA LYS A 197 5.76 -5.82 -7.30
C LYS A 197 5.28 -5.33 -8.66
N VAL A 198 5.66 -6.04 -9.73
CA VAL A 198 5.18 -5.78 -11.10
C VAL A 198 4.29 -6.91 -11.55
N GLU A 199 3.16 -6.58 -12.18
CA GLU A 199 2.21 -7.54 -12.72
C GLU A 199 1.67 -7.12 -14.08
N HIS A 200 1.60 -8.05 -15.03
CA HIS A 200 1.03 -7.83 -16.36
C HIS A 200 -0.19 -8.73 -16.53
N ARG A 201 -1.35 -8.27 -16.03
CA ARG A 201 -2.58 -9.07 -15.92
C ARG A 201 -3.06 -9.68 -17.23
N ASP A 202 -2.97 -8.92 -18.32
CA ASP A 202 -3.62 -9.30 -19.59
C ASP A 202 -2.65 -9.57 -20.75
N ILE A 203 -1.34 -9.59 -20.50
CA ILE A 203 -0.31 -9.72 -21.54
C ILE A 203 -0.45 -10.98 -22.39
N GLU A 204 -0.92 -12.07 -21.80
CA GLU A 204 -1.09 -13.38 -22.45
C GLU A 204 -2.51 -13.62 -23.02
N LYS A 205 -3.49 -12.76 -22.70
CA LYS A 205 -4.90 -13.03 -23.07
C LYS A 205 -5.15 -13.01 -24.57
N ASP A 206 -4.44 -12.15 -25.31
CA ASP A 206 -4.59 -12.06 -26.77
C ASP A 206 -3.97 -13.26 -27.52
N ARG A 207 -3.02 -13.99 -26.93
CA ARG A 207 -2.45 -15.20 -27.53
C ARG A 207 -3.45 -16.37 -27.57
N LYS A 208 -4.41 -16.41 -26.64
CA LYS A 208 -5.40 -17.48 -26.51
C LYS A 208 -6.63 -17.30 -27.42
N GLN A 209 -6.84 -16.13 -27.99
CA GLN A 209 -8.00 -15.83 -28.86
C GLN A 209 -7.69 -16.03 -30.36
N GLY A 210 -6.49 -16.39 -30.72
CA GLY A 210 -6.03 -16.62 -32.10
C GLY A 210 -5.88 -18.10 -32.48
N LYS A 211 -6.65 -19.01 -31.79
CA LYS A 211 -6.79 -20.42 -32.20
C LYS A 211 -8.22 -20.71 -32.59
#